data_f3d2c74509f53253dc90b123e5d374cf
#
_entry.id   f3d2c74509f53253dc90b123e5d374cf
#
_cell.length_a   1.000
_cell.length_b   1.000
_cell.length_c   1.000
_cell.angle_alpha   90.00
_cell.angle_beta   90.00
_cell.angle_gamma   90.00
#
_symmetry.space_group_name_H-M   'P 1'
#
loop_
_entity.id
_entity.type
_entity.pdbx_description
1 polymer ?
#
loop_
_entity_poly.entity_id
_entity_poly.type
_entity_poly.pdbx_seq_one_letter_code
_entity_poly.pdbx_strand_id
1 'polypeptide(L)'
;YGIALSFVLAILLAAQGASVGLTRRAELTALFFGGTRDSHANRIPAVLLDTSVIIDGRILDIAKTGFVDMPLVILSSVLRELQLVADSADATRRRRGRRGLDVLTDMQKDPSIKLQVTEDDAPPGTEIDAHLVRTAKRKGWAIMTNDFNLNRIARLEGLVILNLNELAQAMRPVAIPGEEIVVMVAREGKEPGQGVGSLDDGTMVVIQNGRRLLNQTITAVVTSVIQTSAGRMIFAEPAGSEVRRGGGRAKREESA
;
A
#
# COMPACT_ATOMS: atom_id res chain seq x y z
N TYR A 1 17.81 53.76 -48.65
CA TYR A 1 17.42 53.87 -47.21
C TYR A 1 16.41 52.87 -46.79
N GLY A 2 15.44 52.40 -47.65
CA GLY A 2 14.41 51.46 -47.29
C GLY A 2 14.92 50.04 -46.90
N ILE A 3 15.94 49.53 -47.61
CA ILE A 3 16.52 48.19 -47.38
C ILE A 3 17.23 48.12 -46.02
N ALA A 4 17.98 49.16 -45.64
CA ALA A 4 18.68 49.22 -44.37
C ALA A 4 17.71 49.26 -43.18
N LEU A 5 16.60 49.98 -43.28
CA LEU A 5 15.55 50.04 -42.26
C LEU A 5 14.84 48.72 -42.07
N SER A 6 14.56 47.99 -43.18
CA SER A 6 13.95 46.65 -43.11
C SER A 6 14.85 45.63 -42.44
N PHE A 7 16.17 45.70 -42.64
CA PHE A 7 17.14 44.82 -41.98
C PHE A 7 17.22 45.06 -40.47
N VAL A 8 17.24 46.32 -40.05
CA VAL A 8 17.26 46.69 -38.63
C VAL A 8 15.96 46.24 -37.94
N LEU A 9 14.82 46.42 -38.59
CA LEU A 9 13.53 45.98 -38.05
C LEU A 9 13.47 44.45 -37.90
N ALA A 10 13.98 43.69 -38.89
CA ALA A 10 14.03 42.24 -38.84
C ALA A 10 14.90 41.71 -37.70
N ILE A 11 16.06 42.33 -37.46
CA ILE A 11 16.96 41.98 -36.35
C ILE A 11 16.30 42.27 -34.98
N LEU A 12 15.60 43.39 -34.84
CA LEU A 12 14.87 43.74 -33.63
C LEU A 12 13.74 42.75 -33.33
N LEU A 13 12.96 42.35 -34.34
CA LEU A 13 11.90 41.36 -34.20
C LEU A 13 12.45 39.99 -33.87
N ALA A 14 13.56 39.57 -34.47
CA ALA A 14 14.24 38.34 -34.16
C ALA A 14 14.78 38.29 -32.71
N ALA A 15 15.37 39.39 -32.24
CA ALA A 15 15.87 39.52 -30.87
C ALA A 15 14.71 39.47 -29.84
N GLN A 16 13.60 40.17 -30.13
CA GLN A 16 12.42 40.10 -29.27
C GLN A 16 11.78 38.69 -29.27
N GLY A 17 11.67 38.04 -30.43
CA GLY A 17 11.18 36.66 -30.54
C GLY A 17 12.04 35.68 -29.77
N ALA A 18 13.35 35.79 -29.85
CA ALA A 18 14.28 34.96 -29.08
C ALA A 18 14.18 35.21 -27.57
N SER A 19 14.03 36.45 -27.12
CA SER A 19 13.84 36.78 -25.71
C SER A 19 12.53 36.19 -25.14
N VAL A 20 11.43 36.32 -25.87
CA VAL A 20 10.14 35.75 -25.48
C VAL A 20 10.19 34.19 -25.51
N GLY A 21 10.88 33.64 -26.53
CA GLY A 21 11.06 32.18 -26.65
C GLY A 21 11.87 31.56 -25.48
N LEU A 22 12.89 32.29 -25.01
CA LEU A 22 13.71 31.85 -23.88
C LEU A 22 13.01 32.00 -22.53
N THR A 23 12.26 33.09 -22.33
CA THR A 23 11.56 33.37 -21.08
C THR A 23 10.28 32.53 -20.90
N ARG A 24 9.60 32.18 -22.00
CA ARG A 24 8.34 31.40 -21.98
C ARG A 24 8.47 30.02 -22.64
N ARG A 25 9.66 29.47 -22.59
CA ARG A 25 9.96 28.16 -23.22
C ARG A 25 9.01 27.06 -22.83
N ALA A 26 8.60 27.00 -21.57
CA ALA A 26 7.66 26.01 -21.06
C ALA A 26 6.22 26.19 -21.61
N GLU A 27 5.76 27.42 -21.77
CA GLU A 27 4.43 27.70 -22.32
C GLU A 27 4.36 27.44 -23.84
N LEU A 28 5.43 27.77 -24.56
CA LEU A 28 5.53 27.59 -26.01
C LEU A 28 5.64 26.09 -26.37
N THR A 29 6.41 25.30 -25.62
CA THR A 29 6.48 23.86 -25.81
C THR A 29 5.13 23.20 -25.56
N ALA A 30 4.35 23.66 -24.59
CA ALA A 30 3.00 23.16 -24.33
C ALA A 30 2.03 23.47 -25.48
N LEU A 31 2.17 24.60 -26.16
CA LEU A 31 1.29 25.02 -27.26
C LEU A 31 1.63 24.34 -28.61
N PHE A 32 2.93 24.16 -28.92
CA PHE A 32 3.36 23.66 -30.22
C PHE A 32 3.57 22.16 -30.30
N PHE A 33 3.86 21.48 -29.19
CA PHE A 33 4.10 20.04 -29.18
C PHE A 33 2.94 19.24 -28.52
N GLY A 34 1.72 19.84 -28.53
CA GLY A 34 0.52 19.24 -27.98
C GLY A 34 0.81 18.75 -26.57
N GLY A 35 0.56 19.60 -25.59
CA GLY A 35 1.01 19.40 -24.21
C GLY A 35 1.12 17.95 -23.83
N THR A 36 2.31 17.46 -23.66
CA THR A 36 2.51 16.41 -22.67
C THR A 36 1.89 16.99 -21.40
N ARG A 37 0.60 16.69 -21.20
CA ARG A 37 0.00 16.86 -19.87
C ARG A 37 1.08 16.36 -18.94
N ASP A 38 1.62 17.27 -18.13
CA ASP A 38 2.60 16.94 -17.13
C ASP A 38 2.10 15.71 -16.41
N SER A 39 2.55 14.53 -16.85
CA SER A 39 2.44 13.29 -16.07
C SER A 39 3.20 13.44 -14.74
N HIS A 40 3.89 14.56 -14.56
CA HIS A 40 4.51 14.99 -13.30
C HIS A 40 3.51 15.62 -12.31
N ALA A 41 2.35 16.12 -12.76
CA ALA A 41 1.38 16.78 -11.86
C ALA A 41 0.75 15.81 -10.84
N ASN A 42 0.92 14.50 -11.03
CA ASN A 42 0.40 13.48 -10.10
C ASN A 42 1.50 12.59 -9.50
N ARG A 43 2.77 12.96 -9.69
CA ARG A 43 3.89 12.17 -9.14
C ARG A 43 4.19 12.66 -7.73
N ILE A 44 4.06 11.78 -6.75
CA ILE A 44 4.45 12.05 -5.37
C ILE A 44 5.97 12.27 -5.35
N PRO A 45 6.46 13.48 -4.97
CA PRO A 45 7.90 13.78 -5.05
C PRO A 45 8.74 13.00 -4.05
N ALA A 46 8.18 12.71 -2.87
CA ALA A 46 8.82 11.96 -1.79
C ALA A 46 7.78 11.41 -0.80
N VAL A 47 8.21 10.49 0.05
CA VAL A 47 7.40 9.87 1.10
C VAL A 47 8.03 10.12 2.46
N LEU A 48 7.29 10.75 3.37
CA LEU A 48 7.69 10.88 4.78
C LEU A 48 7.44 9.57 5.50
N LEU A 49 8.45 9.07 6.21
CA LEU A 49 8.34 7.88 7.06
C LEU A 49 7.97 8.28 8.48
N ASP A 50 6.92 7.65 9.00
CA ASP A 50 6.54 7.72 10.39
C ASP A 50 7.28 6.65 11.22
N THR A 51 7.46 6.90 12.52
CA THR A 51 8.08 5.98 13.50
C THR A 51 7.44 4.59 13.47
N SER A 52 6.13 4.49 13.32
CA SER A 52 5.40 3.22 13.28
C SER A 52 5.86 2.29 12.15
N VAL A 53 6.12 2.85 10.96
CA VAL A 53 6.60 2.10 9.79
C VAL A 53 8.06 1.67 9.95
N ILE A 54 8.88 2.54 10.53
CA ILE A 54 10.30 2.25 10.77
C ILE A 54 10.44 1.10 11.79
N ILE A 55 9.68 1.15 12.89
CA ILE A 55 9.65 0.10 13.92
C ILE A 55 9.10 -1.22 13.37
N ASP A 56 8.10 -1.18 12.49
CA ASP A 56 7.55 -2.36 11.82
C ASP A 56 8.63 -3.09 11.00
N GLY A 57 9.44 -2.34 10.25
CA GLY A 57 10.62 -2.81 9.52
C GLY A 57 10.34 -3.37 8.14
N ARG A 58 9.10 -3.70 7.77
CA ARG A 58 8.75 -4.23 6.43
C ARG A 58 9.12 -3.28 5.29
N ILE A 59 9.24 -1.99 5.58
CA ILE A 59 9.64 -0.98 4.59
C ILE A 59 11.00 -1.28 3.96
N LEU A 60 11.94 -1.86 4.72
CA LEU A 60 13.25 -2.26 4.19
C LEU A 60 13.10 -3.27 3.05
N ASP A 61 12.32 -4.32 3.26
CA ASP A 61 12.12 -5.36 2.26
C ASP A 61 11.31 -4.84 1.07
N ILE A 62 10.24 -4.07 1.34
CA ILE A 62 9.42 -3.46 0.29
C ILE A 62 10.24 -2.51 -0.59
N ALA A 63 11.11 -1.69 0.00
CA ALA A 63 11.97 -0.78 -0.75
C ALA A 63 12.97 -1.54 -1.65
N LYS A 64 13.53 -2.66 -1.18
CA LYS A 64 14.42 -3.52 -1.98
C LYS A 64 13.75 -4.13 -3.19
N THR A 65 12.44 -4.37 -3.16
CA THR A 65 11.72 -4.89 -4.33
C THR A 65 11.55 -3.88 -5.46
N GLY A 66 11.82 -2.59 -5.22
CA GLY A 66 11.54 -1.51 -6.16
C GLY A 66 10.06 -1.11 -6.23
N PHE A 67 9.18 -1.67 -5.38
CA PHE A 67 7.76 -1.31 -5.33
C PHE A 67 7.56 0.15 -4.89
N VAL A 68 8.45 0.67 -4.04
CA VAL A 68 8.50 2.07 -3.65
C VAL A 68 9.77 2.69 -4.25
N ASP A 69 9.64 3.34 -5.42
CA ASP A 69 10.77 3.99 -6.12
C ASP A 69 10.95 5.47 -5.75
N MET A 70 10.05 6.02 -4.94
CA MET A 70 10.12 7.42 -4.48
C MET A 70 11.17 7.58 -3.38
N PRO A 71 11.82 8.76 -3.29
CA PRO A 71 12.67 9.09 -2.16
C PRO A 71 11.92 8.92 -0.83
N LEU A 72 12.52 8.19 0.10
CA LEU A 72 12.03 8.03 1.47
C LEU A 72 12.69 9.08 2.35
N VAL A 73 11.90 9.87 3.05
CA VAL A 73 12.39 10.99 3.85
C VAL A 73 12.04 10.77 5.32
N ILE A 74 13.02 10.95 6.18
CA ILE A 74 12.85 10.94 7.64
C ILE A 74 13.13 12.34 8.15
N LEU A 75 12.20 12.89 8.94
CA LEU A 75 12.42 14.14 9.63
C LEU A 75 13.31 13.91 10.86
N SER A 76 14.15 14.89 11.20
CA SER A 76 15.00 14.81 12.40
C SER A 76 14.20 14.66 13.69
N SER A 77 12.96 15.19 13.72
CA SER A 77 12.02 14.99 14.85
C SER A 77 11.59 13.53 15.00
N VAL A 78 11.31 12.83 13.89
CA VAL A 78 10.96 11.39 13.89
C VAL A 78 12.17 10.55 14.36
N LEU A 79 13.36 10.90 13.89
CA LEU A 79 14.58 10.21 14.32
C LEU A 79 14.82 10.38 15.84
N ARG A 80 14.61 11.59 16.37
CA ARG A 80 14.70 11.85 17.82
C ARG A 80 13.67 11.06 18.61
N GLU A 81 12.42 10.97 18.13
CA GLU A 81 11.40 10.14 18.75
C GLU A 81 11.81 8.67 18.80
N LEU A 82 12.32 8.15 17.68
CA LEU A 82 12.80 6.78 17.62
C LEU A 82 13.94 6.51 18.61
N GLN A 83 14.87 7.47 18.78
CA GLN A 83 15.94 7.41 19.78
C GLN A 83 15.37 7.37 21.20
N LEU A 84 14.39 8.24 21.52
CA LEU A 84 13.73 8.22 22.83
C LEU A 84 13.01 6.88 23.11
N VAL A 85 12.42 6.27 22.09
CA VAL A 85 11.85 4.91 22.21
C VAL A 85 12.94 3.87 22.45
N ALA A 86 14.10 3.98 21.77
CA ALA A 86 15.23 3.08 21.93
C ALA A 86 15.92 3.19 23.31
N ASP A 87 15.82 4.34 23.96
CA ASP A 87 16.36 4.62 25.30
C ASP A 87 15.30 4.45 26.41
N SER A 88 14.11 4.01 26.09
CA SER A 88 13.02 3.81 27.05
C SER A 88 13.40 2.84 28.18
N ALA A 89 12.95 3.14 29.40
CA ALA A 89 13.08 2.24 30.53
C ALA A 89 12.32 0.91 30.32
N ASP A 90 11.18 0.95 29.60
CA ASP A 90 10.43 -0.23 29.23
C ASP A 90 11.20 -1.09 28.23
N ALA A 91 11.42 -2.37 28.58
CA ALA A 91 12.21 -3.30 27.78
C ALA A 91 11.59 -3.59 26.40
N THR A 92 10.27 -3.55 26.28
CA THR A 92 9.56 -3.83 25.02
C THR A 92 9.65 -2.63 24.08
N ARG A 93 9.40 -1.43 24.61
CA ARG A 93 9.58 -0.19 23.85
C ARG A 93 11.01 -0.02 23.39
N ARG A 94 11.98 -0.24 24.29
CA ARG A 94 13.41 -0.17 23.98
C ARG A 94 13.80 -1.10 22.84
N ARG A 95 13.35 -2.37 22.86
CA ARG A 95 13.62 -3.33 21.76
C ARG A 95 13.03 -2.86 20.43
N ARG A 96 11.81 -2.31 20.45
CA ARG A 96 11.18 -1.77 19.24
C ARG A 96 11.96 -0.59 18.67
N GLY A 97 12.37 0.36 19.51
CA GLY A 97 13.16 1.50 19.08
C GLY A 97 14.50 1.10 18.47
N ARG A 98 15.23 0.18 19.13
CA ARG A 98 16.52 -0.34 18.63
C ARG A 98 16.34 -1.03 17.27
N ARG A 99 15.32 -1.89 17.14
CA ARG A 99 15.00 -2.51 15.85
C ARG A 99 14.76 -1.47 14.75
N GLY A 100 14.05 -0.39 15.06
CA GLY A 100 13.83 0.70 14.10
C GLY A 100 15.14 1.38 13.68
N LEU A 101 16.06 1.64 14.60
CA LEU A 101 17.39 2.19 14.29
C LEU A 101 18.23 1.22 13.44
N ASP A 102 18.15 -0.08 13.70
CA ASP A 102 18.82 -1.11 12.90
C ASP A 102 18.28 -1.10 11.46
N VAL A 103 16.94 -1.06 11.30
CA VAL A 103 16.27 -0.96 9.98
C VAL A 103 16.76 0.27 9.21
N LEU A 104 16.83 1.44 9.86
CA LEU A 104 17.34 2.66 9.21
C LEU A 104 18.79 2.52 8.77
N THR A 105 19.62 1.91 9.64
CA THR A 105 21.02 1.65 9.32
C THR A 105 21.18 0.76 8.11
N ASP A 106 20.35 -0.28 8.00
CA ASP A 106 20.37 -1.19 6.85
C ASP A 106 19.83 -0.53 5.58
N MET A 107 18.79 0.31 5.69
CA MET A 107 18.31 1.11 4.56
C MET A 107 19.36 2.09 4.05
N GLN A 108 20.15 2.71 4.93
CA GLN A 108 21.24 3.64 4.53
C GLN A 108 22.39 2.93 3.82
N LYS A 109 22.66 1.67 4.16
CA LYS A 109 23.74 0.89 3.52
C LYS A 109 23.35 0.37 2.14
N ASP A 110 22.07 0.30 1.84
CA ASP A 110 21.57 -0.25 0.58
C ASP A 110 21.49 0.85 -0.49
N PRO A 111 22.33 0.80 -1.53
CA PRO A 111 22.38 1.86 -2.55
C PRO A 111 21.13 1.91 -3.44
N SER A 112 20.30 0.87 -3.42
CA SER A 112 19.03 0.85 -4.16
C SER A 112 17.94 1.68 -3.47
N ILE A 113 18.11 1.98 -2.17
CA ILE A 113 17.12 2.71 -1.36
C ILE A 113 17.51 4.18 -1.29
N LYS A 114 16.64 5.05 -1.82
CA LYS A 114 16.81 6.51 -1.79
C LYS A 114 16.34 7.06 -0.44
N LEU A 115 17.11 6.84 0.63
CA LEU A 115 16.78 7.33 1.97
C LEU A 115 17.46 8.68 2.24
N GLN A 116 16.71 9.65 2.76
CA GLN A 116 17.19 10.98 3.14
C GLN A 116 16.73 11.33 4.54
N VAL A 117 17.64 11.85 5.35
CA VAL A 117 17.31 12.48 6.63
C VAL A 117 17.28 13.99 6.41
N THR A 118 16.18 14.62 6.75
CA THR A 118 15.98 16.07 6.56
C THR A 118 15.80 16.73 7.92
N GLU A 119 16.59 17.77 8.16
CA GLU A 119 16.37 18.64 9.31
C GLU A 119 15.00 19.32 9.19
N ASP A 120 14.31 19.40 10.31
CA ASP A 120 13.04 20.08 10.42
C ASP A 120 13.05 21.08 11.59
N ASP A 121 12.28 22.14 11.42
CA ASP A 121 12.13 23.20 12.41
C ASP A 121 11.03 22.88 13.43
N ALA A 122 10.87 21.61 13.81
CA ALA A 122 9.88 21.23 14.82
C ALA A 122 10.27 21.85 16.19
N PRO A 123 9.50 22.80 16.73
CA PRO A 123 9.76 23.33 18.04
C PRO A 123 9.74 22.23 19.11
N PRO A 124 10.50 22.36 20.19
CA PRO A 124 10.43 21.43 21.32
C PRO A 124 8.98 21.31 21.82
N GLY A 125 8.50 20.07 22.01
CA GLY A 125 7.13 19.79 22.44
C GLY A 125 6.09 19.80 21.32
N THR A 126 6.48 19.93 20.06
CA THR A 126 5.55 19.77 18.94
C THR A 126 5.13 18.30 18.82
N GLU A 127 3.83 18.07 18.68
CA GLU A 127 3.28 16.76 18.35
C GLU A 127 3.78 16.34 16.96
N ILE A 128 4.49 15.22 16.88
CA ILE A 128 5.18 14.76 15.67
C ILE A 128 4.19 14.47 14.55
N ASP A 129 3.06 13.87 14.86
CA ASP A 129 2.00 13.58 13.89
C ASP A 129 1.50 14.85 13.18
N ALA A 130 1.19 15.88 13.95
CA ALA A 130 0.75 17.17 13.41
C ALA A 130 1.87 17.84 12.58
N HIS A 131 3.13 17.63 12.95
CA HIS A 131 4.26 18.16 12.19
C HIS A 131 4.48 17.42 10.87
N LEU A 132 4.35 16.08 10.85
CA LEU A 132 4.38 15.26 9.64
C LEU A 132 3.29 15.71 8.65
N VAL A 133 2.05 15.87 9.11
CA VAL A 133 0.92 16.32 8.28
C VAL A 133 1.21 17.70 7.67
N ARG A 134 1.63 18.67 8.48
CA ARG A 134 1.96 20.03 7.99
C ARG A 134 3.09 20.01 6.98
N THR A 135 4.14 19.24 7.22
CA THR A 135 5.29 19.14 6.31
C THR A 135 4.90 18.48 5.00
N ALA A 136 4.16 17.38 5.05
CA ALA A 136 3.63 16.70 3.87
C ALA A 136 2.77 17.64 3.01
N LYS A 137 1.86 18.36 3.64
CA LYS A 137 0.97 19.32 2.96
C LYS A 137 1.75 20.45 2.29
N ARG A 138 2.74 21.03 2.98
CA ARG A 138 3.57 22.10 2.45
C ARG A 138 4.45 21.66 1.28
N LYS A 139 4.96 20.42 1.32
CA LYS A 139 5.90 19.88 0.34
C LYS A 139 5.22 19.08 -0.79
N GLY A 140 3.93 18.77 -0.68
CA GLY A 140 3.21 17.89 -1.60
C GLY A 140 3.71 16.44 -1.52
N TRP A 141 4.17 16.00 -0.34
CA TRP A 141 4.69 14.65 -0.10
C TRP A 141 3.62 13.72 0.44
N ALA A 142 3.79 12.42 0.22
CA ALA A 142 2.98 11.41 0.90
C ALA A 142 3.51 11.14 2.31
N ILE A 143 2.68 10.53 3.15
CA ILE A 143 3.09 9.99 4.46
C ILE A 143 2.94 8.47 4.42
N MET A 144 3.95 7.75 4.90
CA MET A 144 3.86 6.32 5.13
C MET A 144 3.73 6.06 6.63
N THR A 145 2.60 5.51 7.05
CA THR A 145 2.31 5.24 8.46
C THR A 145 1.44 4.01 8.63
N ASN A 146 1.66 3.29 9.75
CA ASN A 146 0.79 2.22 10.22
C ASN A 146 -0.13 2.69 11.37
N ASP A 147 0.05 3.93 11.85
CA ASP A 147 -0.81 4.50 12.88
C ASP A 147 -2.19 4.85 12.33
N PHE A 148 -3.24 4.37 13.02
CA PHE A 148 -4.61 4.57 12.59
C PHE A 148 -5.05 6.03 12.69
N ASN A 149 -4.64 6.74 13.75
CA ASN A 149 -5.04 8.11 14.00
C ASN A 149 -4.38 9.07 12.99
N LEU A 150 -3.06 8.93 12.80
CA LEU A 150 -2.32 9.70 11.81
C LEU A 150 -2.87 9.46 10.39
N ASN A 151 -3.14 8.20 10.03
CA ASN A 151 -3.75 7.84 8.74
C ASN A 151 -5.08 8.58 8.54
N ARG A 152 -5.96 8.56 9.56
CA ARG A 152 -7.28 9.20 9.49
C ARG A 152 -7.18 10.72 9.35
N ILE A 153 -6.34 11.36 10.16
CA ILE A 153 -6.16 12.83 10.13
C ILE A 153 -5.57 13.25 8.79
N ALA A 154 -4.51 12.59 8.32
CA ALA A 154 -3.84 12.94 7.08
C ALA A 154 -4.74 12.76 5.85
N ARG A 155 -5.60 11.73 5.82
CA ARG A 155 -6.62 11.57 4.76
C ARG A 155 -7.67 12.68 4.77
N LEU A 156 -8.13 13.14 5.94
CA LEU A 156 -9.05 14.28 6.05
C LEU A 156 -8.41 15.58 5.53
N GLU A 157 -7.09 15.72 5.68
CA GLU A 157 -6.31 16.84 5.13
C GLU A 157 -6.00 16.69 3.62
N GLY A 158 -6.51 15.65 2.96
CA GLY A 158 -6.34 15.39 1.53
C GLY A 158 -4.95 14.88 1.14
N LEU A 159 -4.17 14.36 2.09
CA LEU A 159 -2.85 13.81 1.81
C LEU A 159 -2.92 12.37 1.29
N VAL A 160 -1.94 12.00 0.47
CA VAL A 160 -1.75 10.61 0.07
C VAL A 160 -1.06 9.86 1.21
N ILE A 161 -1.71 8.78 1.65
CA ILE A 161 -1.20 7.91 2.71
C ILE A 161 -0.87 6.54 2.16
N LEU A 162 0.33 6.09 2.48
CA LEU A 162 0.80 4.73 2.20
C LEU A 162 0.79 3.95 3.52
N ASN A 163 -0.11 2.96 3.64
CA ASN A 163 -0.23 2.13 4.83
C ASN A 163 0.21 0.70 4.51
N LEU A 164 1.25 0.20 5.20
CA LEU A 164 1.81 -1.14 4.94
C LEU A 164 0.85 -2.26 5.35
N ASN A 165 -0.03 -2.03 6.31
CA ASN A 165 -1.03 -3.00 6.69
C ASN A 165 -2.14 -3.11 5.63
N GLU A 166 -2.59 -1.98 5.08
CA GLU A 166 -3.54 -1.97 3.97
C GLU A 166 -2.93 -2.63 2.72
N LEU A 167 -1.66 -2.33 2.41
CA LEU A 167 -0.93 -2.98 1.32
C LEU A 167 -0.86 -4.49 1.52
N ALA A 168 -0.44 -4.96 2.69
CA ALA A 168 -0.36 -6.37 3.01
C ALA A 168 -1.73 -7.05 2.89
N GLN A 169 -2.81 -6.37 3.27
CA GLN A 169 -4.16 -6.89 3.13
C GLN A 169 -4.62 -6.96 1.67
N ALA A 170 -4.26 -5.96 0.86
CA ALA A 170 -4.58 -5.94 -0.56
C ALA A 170 -3.82 -7.02 -1.37
N MET A 171 -2.60 -7.37 -0.92
CA MET A 171 -1.77 -8.40 -1.54
C MET A 171 -2.11 -9.83 -1.13
N ARG A 172 -3.04 -10.04 -0.19
CA ARG A 172 -3.46 -11.40 0.19
C ARG A 172 -4.05 -12.12 -1.01
N PRO A 173 -3.61 -13.35 -1.31
CA PRO A 173 -4.20 -14.14 -2.37
C PRO A 173 -5.70 -14.24 -2.20
N VAL A 174 -6.41 -14.08 -3.29
CA VAL A 174 -7.86 -14.29 -3.32
C VAL A 174 -8.06 -15.75 -3.67
N ALA A 175 -8.56 -16.54 -2.72
CA ALA A 175 -8.97 -17.90 -3.04
C ALA A 175 -10.04 -17.85 -4.15
N ILE A 176 -9.87 -18.65 -5.19
CA ILE A 176 -10.75 -18.69 -6.36
C ILE A 176 -11.65 -19.94 -6.25
N PRO A 177 -12.96 -19.86 -6.58
CA PRO A 177 -13.80 -21.03 -6.66
C PRO A 177 -13.17 -22.10 -7.57
N GLY A 178 -13.09 -23.35 -7.04
CA GLY A 178 -12.40 -24.46 -7.68
C GLY A 178 -10.96 -24.71 -7.21
N GLU A 179 -10.37 -23.80 -6.46
CA GLU A 179 -9.03 -23.96 -5.88
C GLU A 179 -9.06 -24.91 -4.67
N GLU A 180 -8.03 -25.72 -4.53
CA GLU A 180 -7.83 -26.56 -3.35
C GLU A 180 -7.07 -25.78 -2.27
N ILE A 181 -7.61 -25.81 -1.05
CA ILE A 181 -7.01 -25.20 0.13
C ILE A 181 -6.83 -26.24 1.24
N VAL A 182 -5.76 -26.09 2.02
CA VAL A 182 -5.54 -26.91 3.22
C VAL A 182 -6.02 -26.10 4.43
N VAL A 183 -6.90 -26.69 5.22
CA VAL A 183 -7.50 -26.01 6.37
C VAL A 183 -7.74 -26.98 7.54
N MET A 184 -7.44 -26.53 8.76
CA MET A 184 -7.80 -27.25 9.98
C MET A 184 -9.20 -26.87 10.41
N VAL A 185 -10.08 -27.87 10.56
CA VAL A 185 -11.45 -27.67 11.03
C VAL A 185 -11.45 -27.54 12.55
N ALA A 186 -11.57 -26.31 13.06
CA ALA A 186 -11.39 -26.02 14.48
C ALA A 186 -12.68 -26.12 15.31
N ARG A 187 -13.85 -25.85 14.71
CA ARG A 187 -15.12 -25.80 15.42
C ARG A 187 -16.31 -26.08 14.50
N GLU A 188 -17.50 -26.34 15.09
CA GLU A 188 -18.76 -26.46 14.35
C GLU A 188 -19.17 -25.08 13.76
N GLY A 189 -19.81 -25.11 12.59
CA GLY A 189 -20.41 -23.95 11.95
C GLY A 189 -21.78 -23.59 12.53
N LYS A 190 -22.38 -22.52 12.02
CA LYS A 190 -23.72 -22.08 12.44
C LYS A 190 -24.83 -22.98 11.93
N GLU A 191 -24.67 -23.57 10.75
CA GLU A 191 -25.63 -24.46 10.16
C GLU A 191 -25.29 -25.92 10.48
N PRO A 192 -26.32 -26.81 10.57
CA PRO A 192 -26.10 -28.21 10.83
C PRO A 192 -25.15 -28.84 9.80
N GLY A 193 -24.15 -29.57 10.28
CA GLY A 193 -23.21 -30.30 9.44
C GLY A 193 -21.96 -29.44 9.00
N GLN A 194 -21.97 -28.14 9.19
CA GLN A 194 -20.81 -27.30 8.84
C GLN A 194 -19.69 -27.41 9.87
N GLY A 195 -18.45 -27.28 9.37
CA GLY A 195 -17.26 -27.00 10.15
C GLY A 195 -16.71 -25.63 9.82
N VAL A 196 -15.96 -25.04 10.74
CA VAL A 196 -15.28 -23.77 10.54
C VAL A 196 -13.82 -23.93 10.89
N GLY A 197 -12.96 -23.45 10.00
CA GLY A 197 -11.53 -23.32 10.19
C GLY A 197 -11.04 -21.94 9.81
N SER A 198 -9.74 -21.76 9.83
CA SER A 198 -9.07 -20.57 9.33
C SER A 198 -7.82 -20.93 8.55
N LEU A 199 -7.51 -20.16 7.52
CA LEU A 199 -6.21 -20.21 6.86
C LEU A 199 -5.14 -19.53 7.73
N ASP A 200 -3.87 -19.71 7.39
CA ASP A 200 -2.73 -19.11 8.11
C ASP A 200 -2.80 -17.58 8.19
N ASP A 201 -3.45 -16.96 7.22
CA ASP A 201 -3.68 -15.51 7.16
C ASP A 201 -4.87 -15.03 8.02
N GLY A 202 -5.55 -15.94 8.73
CA GLY A 202 -6.72 -15.65 9.54
C GLY A 202 -8.04 -15.59 8.76
N THR A 203 -8.05 -15.86 7.45
CA THR A 203 -9.28 -15.92 6.65
C THR A 203 -10.16 -17.07 7.12
N MET A 204 -11.43 -16.79 7.43
CA MET A 204 -12.38 -17.80 7.90
C MET A 204 -12.84 -18.68 6.73
N VAL A 205 -12.81 -20.00 6.95
CA VAL A 205 -13.29 -21.00 6.00
C VAL A 205 -14.47 -21.78 6.60
N VAL A 206 -15.60 -21.75 5.92
CA VAL A 206 -16.80 -22.54 6.26
C VAL A 206 -16.82 -23.77 5.37
N ILE A 207 -16.76 -24.95 5.99
CA ILE A 207 -16.62 -26.22 5.29
C ILE A 207 -17.95 -26.97 5.37
N GLN A 208 -18.56 -27.21 4.21
CA GLN A 208 -19.75 -28.02 4.08
C GLN A 208 -19.45 -29.47 4.57
N ASN A 209 -20.37 -30.08 5.33
CA ASN A 209 -20.17 -31.39 5.93
C ASN A 209 -18.90 -31.54 6.81
N GLY A 210 -18.32 -30.44 7.24
CA GLY A 210 -17.07 -30.37 8.01
C GLY A 210 -17.21 -30.78 9.48
N ARG A 211 -18.43 -30.92 10.03
CA ARG A 211 -18.66 -31.30 11.42
C ARG A 211 -18.01 -32.65 11.78
N ARG A 212 -17.97 -33.61 10.83
CA ARG A 212 -17.35 -34.95 11.03
C ARG A 212 -15.82 -34.92 11.00
N LEU A 213 -15.24 -33.77 10.60
CA LEU A 213 -13.81 -33.55 10.36
C LEU A 213 -13.19 -32.62 11.40
N LEU A 214 -13.88 -32.40 12.52
CA LEU A 214 -13.40 -31.56 13.62
C LEU A 214 -12.02 -32.02 14.10
N ASN A 215 -11.15 -31.02 14.37
CA ASN A 215 -9.74 -31.18 14.77
C ASN A 215 -8.86 -31.93 13.74
N GLN A 216 -9.29 -31.99 12.49
CA GLN A 216 -8.49 -32.53 11.39
C GLN A 216 -8.08 -31.46 10.42
N THR A 217 -6.89 -31.62 9.88
CA THR A 217 -6.42 -30.81 8.73
C THR A 217 -6.84 -31.54 7.47
N ILE A 218 -7.59 -30.87 6.62
CA ILE A 218 -8.16 -31.43 5.39
C ILE A 218 -7.82 -30.58 4.17
N THR A 219 -7.82 -31.20 3.01
CA THR A 219 -7.88 -30.48 1.74
C THR A 219 -9.35 -30.24 1.39
N ALA A 220 -9.70 -29.03 1.08
CA ALA A 220 -11.05 -28.62 0.69
C ALA A 220 -11.02 -27.80 -0.59
N VAL A 221 -12.06 -27.97 -1.43
CA VAL A 221 -12.22 -27.20 -2.67
C VAL A 221 -13.09 -25.99 -2.39
N VAL A 222 -12.62 -24.80 -2.76
CA VAL A 222 -13.35 -23.54 -2.63
C VAL A 222 -14.57 -23.54 -3.53
N THR A 223 -15.75 -23.32 -2.95
CA THR A 223 -17.02 -23.23 -3.71
C THR A 223 -17.43 -21.78 -3.96
N SER A 224 -17.21 -20.89 -2.98
CA SER A 224 -17.47 -19.46 -3.12
C SER A 224 -16.67 -18.62 -2.10
N VAL A 225 -16.51 -17.36 -2.42
CA VAL A 225 -15.84 -16.36 -1.55
C VAL A 225 -16.76 -15.17 -1.36
N ILE A 226 -17.02 -14.79 -0.13
CA ILE A 226 -17.88 -13.65 0.21
C ILE A 226 -17.09 -12.61 1.00
N GLN A 227 -17.22 -11.35 0.63
CA GLN A 227 -16.71 -10.23 1.39
C GLN A 227 -17.76 -9.75 2.37
N THR A 228 -17.42 -9.72 3.66
CA THR A 228 -18.30 -9.22 4.73
C THR A 228 -17.67 -8.01 5.41
N SER A 229 -18.41 -7.30 6.23
CA SER A 229 -17.89 -6.20 7.06
C SER A 229 -16.83 -6.67 8.07
N ALA A 230 -16.86 -7.94 8.47
CA ALA A 230 -15.90 -8.55 9.39
C ALA A 230 -14.66 -9.14 8.68
N GLY A 231 -14.61 -9.08 7.35
CA GLY A 231 -13.52 -9.64 6.54
C GLY A 231 -14.03 -10.60 5.47
N ARG A 232 -13.06 -11.30 4.85
CA ARG A 232 -13.34 -12.30 3.82
C ARG A 232 -13.73 -13.64 4.45
N MET A 233 -14.72 -14.31 3.86
CA MET A 233 -15.17 -15.63 4.24
C MET A 233 -15.17 -16.55 3.02
N ILE A 234 -14.58 -17.71 3.15
CA ILE A 234 -14.49 -18.74 2.11
C ILE A 234 -15.48 -19.86 2.46
N PHE A 235 -16.25 -20.32 1.47
CA PHE A 235 -17.01 -21.55 1.56
C PHE A 235 -16.29 -22.62 0.75
N ALA A 236 -16.18 -23.81 1.33
CA ALA A 236 -15.47 -24.93 0.72
C ALA A 236 -16.14 -26.27 1.03
N GLU A 237 -15.86 -27.28 0.22
CA GLU A 237 -16.25 -28.65 0.42
C GLU A 237 -15.01 -29.54 0.56
N PRO A 238 -15.02 -30.62 1.39
CA PRO A 238 -13.89 -31.53 1.49
C PRO A 238 -13.52 -32.10 0.11
N ALA A 239 -12.25 -32.09 -0.26
CA ALA A 239 -11.77 -32.71 -1.48
C ALA A 239 -12.08 -34.23 -1.44
N GLY A 240 -12.70 -34.76 -2.50
CA GLY A 240 -13.13 -36.15 -2.57
C GLY A 240 -14.57 -36.42 -2.16
N SER A 241 -15.36 -35.41 -1.76
CA SER A 241 -16.81 -35.53 -1.71
C SER A 241 -17.33 -35.44 -3.15
N GLU A 242 -17.50 -36.61 -3.81
CA GLU A 242 -18.21 -36.68 -5.09
C GLU A 242 -19.54 -35.96 -4.99
N VAL A 243 -19.71 -34.92 -5.77
CA VAL A 243 -21.00 -34.29 -6.00
C VAL A 243 -21.89 -35.35 -6.66
N ARG A 244 -22.70 -36.05 -5.90
CA ARG A 244 -23.86 -36.76 -6.44
C ARG A 244 -24.81 -35.71 -7.00
N ARG A 245 -24.50 -35.20 -8.19
CA ARG A 245 -25.46 -34.49 -9.03
C ARG A 245 -26.60 -35.48 -9.28
N GLY A 246 -27.76 -35.17 -8.72
CA GLY A 246 -28.97 -35.95 -8.89
C GLY A 246 -29.30 -36.14 -10.36
N GLY A 247 -28.90 -37.26 -10.93
CA GLY A 247 -29.41 -37.76 -12.19
C GLY A 247 -30.85 -38.13 -12.01
N GLY A 248 -31.76 -37.30 -12.46
CA GLY A 248 -33.18 -37.62 -12.57
C GLY A 248 -33.36 -38.88 -13.45
N ARG A 249 -33.72 -39.97 -12.81
CA ARG A 249 -34.07 -41.22 -13.47
C ARG A 249 -35.45 -41.02 -14.10
N ALA A 250 -35.48 -40.73 -15.39
CA ALA A 250 -36.70 -40.85 -16.17
C ALA A 250 -37.19 -42.30 -16.13
N LYS A 251 -38.34 -42.52 -15.52
CA LYS A 251 -39.11 -43.76 -15.66
C LYS A 251 -39.56 -43.84 -17.10
N ARG A 252 -39.04 -44.78 -17.85
CA ARG A 252 -39.72 -45.31 -19.05
C ARG A 252 -40.80 -46.27 -18.54
N GLU A 253 -42.03 -45.87 -18.73
CA GLU A 253 -43.14 -46.77 -18.83
C GLU A 253 -43.05 -47.44 -20.19
N GLU A 254 -42.90 -48.74 -20.22
CA GLU A 254 -43.09 -49.60 -21.36
C GLU A 254 -44.34 -50.43 -21.10
N SER A 255 -45.39 -50.07 -21.80
CA SER A 255 -46.61 -50.83 -21.91
C SER A 255 -46.43 -51.93 -22.95
N ALA A 256 -46.81 -53.13 -22.61
CA ALA A 256 -47.32 -54.14 -23.52
C ALA A 256 -48.57 -54.79 -22.89
#